data_ef8a220db2fd40d0a9f2ed8e940c1edc
#
_entry.id   ef8a220db2fd40d0a9f2ed8e940c1edc
#
_cell.length_a   1.000
_cell.length_b   1.000
_cell.length_c   1.000
_cell.angle_alpha   90.00
_cell.angle_beta   90.00
_cell.angle_gamma   90.00
#
_symmetry.space_group_name_H-M   'P 1'
#
loop_
_entity.id
_entity.type
_entity.pdbx_description
1 polymer ?
#
loop_
_entity_poly.entity_id
_entity_poly.type
_entity_poly.pdbx_seq_one_letter_code
_entity_poly.pdbx_strand_id
1 'polypeptide(L)'
;PLACAETMMESAAPIQVKNVPNCYRLSPKLYRSGQPGNDGFKALEKLGLKSVLNLREYHNDAGKAEHTGLRLYRMRLAAGKVTRKELMDCLLIISSAPKPILVHCWHGSDRTGIVCAAYRIVMQNWTSEKALEELMDERFGHHQSYYSNLAELIKNTDWQAFKEEFRKKQQAQGI
;
A
#
# COMPACT_ATOMS: atom_id res chain seq x y z
N PRO A 1 -3.62 21.17 -25.05
CA PRO A 1 -3.42 19.76 -24.80
C PRO A 1 -2.10 19.56 -24.10
N LEU A 2 -2.12 19.66 -22.78
CA LEU A 2 -1.02 19.36 -21.87
C LEU A 2 -1.51 18.19 -21.03
N ALA A 3 -1.50 17.02 -21.65
CA ALA A 3 -1.75 15.77 -20.97
C ALA A 3 -0.40 15.12 -20.63
N CYS A 4 -0.28 14.71 -19.37
CA CYS A 4 0.56 13.61 -18.90
C CYS A 4 2.06 13.79 -18.91
N ALA A 5 2.55 14.52 -17.92
CA ALA A 5 3.88 14.31 -17.37
C ALA A 5 3.83 13.43 -16.10
N GLU A 6 2.94 12.43 -16.03
CA GLU A 6 2.87 11.47 -14.92
C GLU A 6 3.47 10.09 -15.29
N THR A 7 4.29 10.03 -16.31
CA THR A 7 4.77 8.75 -16.82
C THR A 7 6.28 8.57 -16.65
N MET A 8 6.78 8.82 -15.47
CA MET A 8 8.01 8.17 -15.06
C MET A 8 7.62 7.15 -14.00
N MET A 9 7.58 5.89 -14.39
CA MET A 9 7.30 4.75 -13.52
C MET A 9 8.49 4.56 -12.58
N GLU A 10 8.56 5.42 -11.56
CA GLU A 10 9.66 5.41 -10.61
C GLU A 10 9.58 4.16 -9.72
N SER A 11 10.70 3.46 -9.59
CA SER A 11 10.85 2.43 -8.58
C SER A 11 10.67 3.04 -7.18
N ALA A 12 10.29 2.22 -6.20
CA ALA A 12 10.16 2.66 -4.81
C ALA A 12 11.50 3.21 -4.30
N ALA A 13 11.47 4.44 -3.79
CA ALA A 13 12.66 5.14 -3.26
C ALA A 13 12.77 4.92 -1.74
N PRO A 14 13.91 4.41 -1.22
CA PRO A 14 14.10 4.22 0.22
C PRO A 14 14.12 5.57 0.94
N ILE A 15 13.50 5.62 2.12
CA ILE A 15 13.46 6.81 2.97
C ILE A 15 13.84 6.41 4.39
N GLN A 16 14.78 7.18 4.99
CA GLN A 16 15.14 7.00 6.39
C GLN A 16 14.19 7.82 7.27
N VAL A 17 13.32 7.13 8.00
CA VAL A 17 12.42 7.73 8.98
C VAL A 17 12.66 7.07 10.34
N LYS A 18 12.87 7.88 11.38
CA LYS A 18 13.12 7.36 12.73
C LYS A 18 11.99 6.43 13.18
N ASN A 19 12.33 5.23 13.64
CA ASN A 19 11.39 4.21 14.12
C ASN A 19 10.31 3.80 13.10
N VAL A 20 10.64 3.86 11.80
CA VAL A 20 9.80 3.37 10.71
C VAL A 20 10.64 2.42 9.86
N PRO A 21 10.59 1.11 10.12
CA PRO A 21 11.42 0.15 9.40
C PRO A 21 10.92 -0.07 7.97
N ASN A 22 11.83 -0.42 7.08
CA ASN A 22 11.51 -0.81 5.70
C ASN A 22 10.64 0.23 4.97
N CYS A 23 11.03 1.52 5.09
CA CYS A 23 10.23 2.64 4.60
C CYS A 23 10.66 3.07 3.20
N TYR A 24 9.68 3.19 2.30
CA TYR A 24 9.86 3.61 0.91
C TYR A 24 8.74 4.56 0.47
N ARG A 25 9.08 5.46 -0.44
CA ARG A 25 8.12 6.28 -1.17
C ARG A 25 7.86 5.65 -2.54
N LEU A 26 6.61 5.32 -2.83
CA LEU A 26 6.19 4.81 -4.13
C LEU A 26 5.81 5.93 -5.10
N SER A 27 5.24 6.99 -4.56
CA SER A 27 4.83 8.20 -5.27
C SER A 27 4.74 9.37 -4.28
N PRO A 28 4.51 10.62 -4.73
CA PRO A 28 4.22 11.71 -3.81
C PRO A 28 2.99 11.47 -2.91
N LYS A 29 2.11 10.53 -3.29
CA LYS A 29 0.84 10.24 -2.59
C LYS A 29 0.88 8.98 -1.73
N LEU A 30 1.83 8.05 -1.97
CA LEU A 30 1.85 6.74 -1.31
C LEU A 30 3.24 6.37 -0.80
N TYR A 31 3.27 5.97 0.46
CA TYR A 31 4.43 5.44 1.17
C TYR A 31 4.12 4.03 1.68
N ARG A 32 5.15 3.21 1.86
CA ARG A 32 5.05 1.86 2.43
C ARG A 32 6.07 1.65 3.52
N SER A 33 5.75 0.84 4.53
CA SER A 33 6.72 0.48 5.58
C SER A 33 6.33 -0.80 6.34
N GLY A 34 7.22 -1.24 7.24
CA GLY A 34 6.87 -2.08 8.37
C GLY A 34 6.15 -1.27 9.46
N GLN A 35 5.88 -1.92 10.60
CA GLN A 35 5.16 -1.30 11.72
C GLN A 35 5.93 -0.10 12.27
N PRO A 36 5.40 1.13 12.19
CA PRO A 36 6.01 2.27 12.88
C PRO A 36 5.91 2.14 14.41
N GLY A 37 6.95 2.58 15.11
CA GLY A 37 6.89 2.80 16.55
C GLY A 37 6.18 4.13 16.90
N ASN A 38 6.00 4.41 18.20
CA ASN A 38 5.34 5.65 18.66
C ASN A 38 6.02 6.91 18.10
N ASP A 39 7.35 7.01 18.20
CA ASP A 39 8.10 8.12 17.60
C ASP A 39 8.07 8.09 16.06
N GLY A 40 7.88 6.91 15.46
CA GLY A 40 7.73 6.74 14.02
C GLY A 40 6.49 7.43 13.49
N PHE A 41 5.35 7.31 14.17
CA PHE A 41 4.12 8.02 13.78
C PHE A 41 4.30 9.54 13.85
N LYS A 42 4.96 10.06 14.88
CA LYS A 42 5.29 11.48 14.98
C LYS A 42 6.24 11.93 13.85
N ALA A 43 7.22 11.10 13.52
CA ALA A 43 8.14 11.39 12.42
C ALA A 43 7.46 11.38 11.05
N LEU A 44 6.54 10.46 10.82
CA LEU A 44 5.72 10.41 9.60
C LEU A 44 4.82 11.65 9.45
N GLU A 45 4.20 12.10 10.53
CA GLU A 45 3.42 13.33 10.54
C GLU A 45 4.27 14.56 10.20
N LYS A 46 5.47 14.66 10.80
CA LYS A 46 6.43 15.74 10.49
C LYS A 46 6.91 15.69 9.02
N LEU A 47 7.01 14.51 8.45
CA LEU A 47 7.33 14.31 7.02
C LEU A 47 6.18 14.78 6.11
N GLY A 48 5.02 15.04 6.67
CA GLY A 48 3.86 15.56 5.94
C GLY A 48 2.78 14.54 5.61
N LEU A 49 2.90 13.30 6.09
CA LEU A 49 1.86 12.30 5.90
C LEU A 49 0.56 12.74 6.58
N LYS A 50 -0.57 12.33 6.01
CA LYS A 50 -1.91 12.72 6.50
C LYS A 50 -2.71 11.54 7.00
N SER A 51 -2.42 10.34 6.51
CA SER A 51 -3.15 9.14 6.91
C SER A 51 -2.29 7.88 6.86
N VAL A 52 -2.79 6.83 7.50
CA VAL A 52 -2.13 5.53 7.60
C VAL A 52 -3.16 4.43 7.40
N LEU A 53 -2.86 3.46 6.55
CA LEU A 53 -3.60 2.20 6.40
C LEU A 53 -2.80 1.06 7.01
N ASN A 54 -3.28 0.52 8.13
CA ASN A 54 -2.72 -0.64 8.80
C ASN A 54 -3.36 -1.92 8.27
N LEU A 55 -2.55 -2.84 7.77
CA LEU A 55 -2.98 -4.13 7.21
C LEU A 55 -2.88 -5.30 8.21
N ARG A 56 -2.52 -5.03 9.47
CA ARG A 56 -2.33 -6.08 10.47
C ARG A 56 -3.65 -6.67 10.96
N GLU A 57 -3.68 -7.98 11.08
CA GLU A 57 -4.88 -8.73 11.46
C GLU A 57 -5.32 -8.44 12.90
N TYR A 58 -4.38 -8.45 13.86
CA TYR A 58 -4.69 -8.40 15.30
C TYR A 58 -4.30 -7.10 16.01
N HIS A 59 -3.56 -6.20 15.36
CA HIS A 59 -3.04 -4.98 15.98
C HIS A 59 -3.52 -3.72 15.27
N ASN A 60 -3.85 -2.70 16.03
CA ASN A 60 -4.17 -1.36 15.53
C ASN A 60 -3.09 -0.35 15.92
N ASP A 61 -3.21 0.87 15.41
CA ASP A 61 -2.25 1.94 15.64
C ASP A 61 -2.72 3.01 16.62
N ALA A 62 -3.94 2.89 17.14
CA ALA A 62 -4.56 3.95 17.95
C ALA A 62 -3.67 4.44 19.09
N GLY A 63 -3.14 3.52 19.90
CA GLY A 63 -2.25 3.89 21.02
C GLY A 63 -0.88 4.43 20.58
N LYS A 64 -0.34 3.94 19.45
CA LYS A 64 0.96 4.39 18.95
C LYS A 64 0.90 5.75 18.28
N ALA A 65 -0.22 6.08 17.65
CA ALA A 65 -0.46 7.33 16.93
C ALA A 65 -1.29 8.35 17.74
N GLU A 66 -1.55 8.09 19.02
CA GLU A 66 -2.46 8.87 19.87
C GLU A 66 -2.16 10.38 19.88
N HIS A 67 -0.87 10.76 19.82
CA HIS A 67 -0.45 12.17 19.85
C HIS A 67 -0.12 12.74 18.47
N THR A 68 -0.79 12.23 17.43
CA THR A 68 -0.65 12.72 16.05
C THR A 68 -2.02 13.10 15.47
N GLY A 69 -2.01 13.96 14.46
CA GLY A 69 -3.20 14.27 13.67
C GLY A 69 -3.41 13.32 12.48
N LEU A 70 -2.70 12.19 12.43
CA LEU A 70 -2.82 11.21 11.36
C LEU A 70 -4.18 10.52 11.38
N ARG A 71 -4.85 10.48 10.23
CA ARG A 71 -6.09 9.72 10.08
C ARG A 71 -5.78 8.24 9.92
N LEU A 72 -6.32 7.41 10.81
CA LEU A 72 -6.02 5.99 10.86
C LEU A 72 -7.12 5.16 10.16
N TYR A 73 -6.70 4.27 9.27
CA TYR A 73 -7.52 3.28 8.60
C TYR A 73 -6.98 1.89 8.90
N ARG A 74 -7.84 0.90 8.81
CA ARG A 74 -7.46 -0.48 9.04
C ARG A 74 -8.17 -1.45 8.11
N MET A 75 -7.40 -2.37 7.51
CA MET A 75 -7.89 -3.53 6.80
C MET A 75 -7.19 -4.77 7.36
N ARG A 76 -7.94 -5.70 7.94
CA ARG A 76 -7.37 -6.91 8.55
C ARG A 76 -7.07 -7.95 7.49
N LEU A 77 -5.83 -8.04 7.05
CA LEU A 77 -5.40 -9.02 6.07
C LEU A 77 -4.64 -10.17 6.73
N ALA A 78 -5.07 -11.40 6.45
CA ALA A 78 -4.28 -12.60 6.71
C ALA A 78 -3.39 -12.89 5.50
N ALA A 79 -2.06 -12.79 5.62
CA ALA A 79 -1.13 -12.85 4.49
C ALA A 79 -1.29 -14.12 3.62
N GLY A 80 -1.59 -15.27 4.23
CA GLY A 80 -1.84 -16.53 3.51
C GLY A 80 -3.20 -16.66 2.83
N LYS A 81 -4.09 -15.66 2.96
CA LYS A 81 -5.49 -15.75 2.48
C LYS A 81 -6.01 -14.45 1.87
N VAL A 82 -5.13 -13.56 1.45
CA VAL A 82 -5.54 -12.27 0.84
C VAL A 82 -6.36 -12.53 -0.40
N THR A 83 -7.48 -11.85 -0.52
CA THR A 83 -8.44 -11.99 -1.62
C THR A 83 -8.45 -10.77 -2.54
N ARG A 84 -8.95 -10.97 -3.76
CA ARG A 84 -9.21 -9.90 -4.73
C ARG A 84 -10.12 -8.79 -4.14
N LYS A 85 -11.15 -9.18 -3.38
CA LYS A 85 -12.07 -8.24 -2.73
C LYS A 85 -11.35 -7.36 -1.71
N GLU A 86 -10.50 -7.94 -0.88
CA GLU A 86 -9.72 -7.19 0.11
C GLU A 86 -8.74 -6.21 -0.55
N LEU A 87 -8.13 -6.58 -1.68
CA LEU A 87 -7.32 -5.63 -2.47
C LEU A 87 -8.16 -4.47 -3.00
N MET A 88 -9.37 -4.75 -3.50
CA MET A 88 -10.32 -3.72 -3.94
C MET A 88 -10.64 -2.74 -2.81
N ASP A 89 -10.98 -3.26 -1.64
CA ASP A 89 -11.33 -2.45 -0.47
C ASP A 89 -10.13 -1.61 0.01
N CYS A 90 -8.91 -2.17 0.01
CA CYS A 90 -7.68 -1.43 0.31
C CYS A 90 -7.46 -0.26 -0.66
N LEU A 91 -7.63 -0.49 -1.97
CA LEU A 91 -7.44 0.56 -2.97
C LEU A 91 -8.51 1.67 -2.87
N LEU A 92 -9.74 1.34 -2.51
CA LEU A 92 -10.79 2.33 -2.26
C LEU A 92 -10.44 3.20 -1.04
N ILE A 93 -9.92 2.61 0.04
CA ILE A 93 -9.41 3.37 1.20
C ILE A 93 -8.25 4.27 0.76
N ILE A 94 -7.26 3.73 0.07
CA ILE A 94 -6.12 4.51 -0.42
C ILE A 94 -6.59 5.65 -1.33
N SER A 95 -7.59 5.43 -2.16
CA SER A 95 -8.12 6.44 -3.07
C SER A 95 -8.81 7.59 -2.33
N SER A 96 -9.61 7.31 -1.31
CA SER A 96 -10.42 8.29 -0.58
C SER A 96 -9.70 8.96 0.60
N ALA A 97 -8.70 8.30 1.18
CA ALA A 97 -8.00 8.81 2.36
C ALA A 97 -7.19 10.09 2.06
N PRO A 98 -6.99 10.98 3.06
CA PRO A 98 -6.09 12.12 2.93
C PRO A 98 -4.68 11.71 2.52
N LYS A 99 -4.08 12.47 1.59
CA LYS A 99 -2.74 12.20 1.02
C LYS A 99 -1.68 13.14 1.60
N PRO A 100 -0.41 12.70 1.69
CA PRO A 100 0.12 11.36 1.44
C PRO A 100 -0.36 10.34 2.48
N ILE A 101 -0.51 9.07 2.06
CA ILE A 101 -0.89 7.95 2.93
C ILE A 101 0.27 6.96 3.07
N LEU A 102 0.44 6.40 4.28
CA LEU A 102 1.30 5.24 4.53
C LEU A 102 0.47 3.96 4.51
N VAL A 103 0.95 2.94 3.83
CA VAL A 103 0.45 1.56 3.95
C VAL A 103 1.48 0.71 4.67
N HIS A 104 1.10 0.02 5.74
CA HIS A 104 2.02 -0.84 6.48
C HIS A 104 1.38 -2.14 6.98
N CYS A 105 2.23 -3.11 7.29
CA CYS A 105 1.89 -4.31 8.06
C CYS A 105 2.91 -4.50 9.19
N TRP A 106 3.31 -5.75 9.51
CA TRP A 106 4.38 -5.96 10.51
C TRP A 106 5.76 -5.69 9.91
N HIS A 107 6.15 -6.44 8.87
CA HIS A 107 7.46 -6.28 8.22
C HIS A 107 7.50 -5.24 7.10
N GLY A 108 6.33 -4.90 6.51
CA GLY A 108 6.27 -4.07 5.31
C GLY A 108 6.54 -4.86 4.02
N SER A 109 6.55 -6.18 4.09
CA SER A 109 6.95 -7.07 3.00
C SER A 109 5.75 -7.66 2.26
N ASP A 110 4.96 -8.52 2.92
CA ASP A 110 3.97 -9.38 2.27
C ASP A 110 2.62 -8.69 2.04
N ARG A 111 1.84 -8.41 3.09
CA ARG A 111 0.55 -7.70 3.00
C ARG A 111 0.71 -6.31 2.40
N THR A 112 1.71 -5.59 2.81
CA THR A 112 2.06 -4.29 2.23
C THR A 112 2.46 -4.45 0.77
N GLY A 113 3.28 -5.45 0.45
CA GLY A 113 3.74 -5.72 -0.91
C GLY A 113 2.60 -5.98 -1.89
N ILE A 114 1.64 -6.85 -1.54
CA ILE A 114 0.52 -7.18 -2.44
C ILE A 114 -0.43 -5.99 -2.65
N VAL A 115 -0.68 -5.17 -1.62
CA VAL A 115 -1.50 -3.95 -1.76
C VAL A 115 -0.77 -2.91 -2.62
N CYS A 116 0.54 -2.76 -2.45
CA CYS A 116 1.35 -1.87 -3.31
C CYS A 116 1.39 -2.36 -4.76
N ALA A 117 1.49 -3.68 -5.01
CA ALA A 117 1.43 -4.24 -6.35
C ALA A 117 0.08 -3.93 -7.03
N ALA A 118 -1.04 -4.14 -6.33
CA ALA A 118 -2.35 -3.77 -6.83
C ALA A 118 -2.46 -2.25 -7.13
N TYR A 119 -1.93 -1.40 -6.25
CA TYR A 119 -1.86 0.05 -6.48
C TYR A 119 -1.07 0.40 -7.75
N ARG A 120 0.11 -0.22 -7.97
CA ARG A 120 0.93 -0.04 -9.18
C ARG A 120 0.14 -0.36 -10.43
N ILE A 121 -0.56 -1.51 -10.43
CA ILE A 121 -1.32 -1.97 -11.60
C ILE A 121 -2.53 -1.06 -11.87
N VAL A 122 -3.30 -0.75 -10.85
CA VAL A 122 -4.59 -0.05 -10.99
C VAL A 122 -4.42 1.45 -11.13
N MET A 123 -3.56 2.05 -10.29
CA MET A 123 -3.42 3.50 -10.19
C MET A 123 -2.28 4.07 -11.02
N GLN A 124 -1.25 3.26 -11.33
CA GLN A 124 -0.07 3.69 -12.07
C GLN A 124 0.10 2.98 -13.42
N ASN A 125 -0.87 2.15 -13.82
CA ASN A 125 -0.86 1.40 -15.08
C ASN A 125 0.38 0.51 -15.31
N TRP A 126 0.96 -0.02 -14.22
CA TRP A 126 2.00 -1.02 -14.36
C TRP A 126 1.42 -2.33 -14.92
N THR A 127 2.26 -3.10 -15.61
CA THR A 127 1.91 -4.48 -15.94
C THR A 127 1.93 -5.35 -14.68
N SER A 128 1.22 -6.46 -14.70
CA SER A 128 1.23 -7.44 -13.59
C SER A 128 2.61 -8.03 -13.38
N GLU A 129 3.37 -8.25 -14.46
CA GLU A 129 4.75 -8.75 -14.42
C GLU A 129 5.66 -7.77 -13.66
N LYS A 130 5.62 -6.48 -13.99
CA LYS A 130 6.42 -5.47 -13.31
C LYS A 130 6.02 -5.31 -11.84
N ALA A 131 4.75 -5.36 -11.52
CA ALA A 131 4.28 -5.31 -10.14
C ALA A 131 4.69 -6.57 -9.35
N LEU A 132 4.72 -7.73 -9.99
CA LEU A 132 5.22 -8.98 -9.41
C LEU A 132 6.74 -8.89 -9.15
N GLU A 133 7.52 -8.35 -10.08
CA GLU A 133 8.95 -8.11 -9.88
C GLU A 133 9.19 -7.22 -8.65
N GLU A 134 8.43 -6.14 -8.47
CA GLU A 134 8.54 -5.28 -7.29
C GLU A 134 8.13 -6.04 -6.00
N LEU A 135 7.08 -6.88 -6.02
CA LEU A 135 6.71 -7.71 -4.87
C LEU A 135 7.85 -8.65 -4.47
N MET A 136 8.54 -9.23 -5.44
CA MET A 136 9.62 -10.19 -5.25
C MET A 136 10.99 -9.55 -4.99
N ASP A 137 11.10 -8.23 -5.05
CA ASP A 137 12.34 -7.50 -4.84
C ASP A 137 12.86 -7.73 -3.40
N GLU A 138 14.08 -8.23 -3.30
CA GLU A 138 14.73 -8.58 -2.02
C GLU A 138 14.78 -7.41 -1.04
N ARG A 139 14.79 -6.16 -1.54
CA ARG A 139 14.78 -4.96 -0.70
C ARG A 139 13.60 -4.91 0.26
N PHE A 140 12.46 -5.49 -0.11
CA PHE A 140 11.24 -5.47 0.71
C PHE A 140 11.10 -6.70 1.60
N GLY A 141 11.89 -7.76 1.37
CA GLY A 141 11.94 -8.94 2.21
C GLY A 141 10.69 -9.83 2.12
N HIS A 142 10.08 -9.98 0.93
CA HIS A 142 8.93 -10.87 0.73
C HIS A 142 9.25 -12.33 1.09
N HIS A 143 8.37 -12.95 1.88
CA HIS A 143 8.51 -14.34 2.34
C HIS A 143 7.85 -15.31 1.35
N GLN A 144 8.43 -15.46 0.15
CA GLN A 144 7.86 -16.24 -0.95
C GLN A 144 7.53 -17.68 -0.57
N SER A 145 8.39 -18.33 0.21
CA SER A 145 8.18 -19.73 0.63
C SER A 145 6.96 -19.92 1.54
N TYR A 146 6.53 -18.88 2.25
CA TYR A 146 5.34 -18.91 3.10
C TYR A 146 4.10 -18.34 2.43
N TYR A 147 4.27 -17.37 1.54
CA TYR A 147 3.16 -16.59 0.96
C TYR A 147 3.20 -16.57 -0.58
N SER A 148 3.42 -17.74 -1.19
CA SER A 148 3.34 -17.91 -2.65
C SER A 148 1.96 -17.54 -3.23
N ASN A 149 0.91 -17.63 -2.40
CA ASN A 149 -0.45 -17.22 -2.75
C ASN A 149 -0.54 -15.76 -3.21
N LEU A 150 0.34 -14.88 -2.74
CA LEU A 150 0.33 -13.47 -3.14
C LEU A 150 0.78 -13.28 -4.59
N ALA A 151 1.82 -13.99 -5.01
CA ALA A 151 2.25 -14.01 -6.41
C ALA A 151 1.17 -14.62 -7.32
N GLU A 152 0.54 -15.70 -6.89
CA GLU A 152 -0.57 -16.34 -7.63
C GLU A 152 -1.79 -15.41 -7.74
N LEU A 153 -2.09 -14.62 -6.71
CA LEU A 153 -3.17 -13.64 -6.76
C LEU A 153 -2.90 -12.57 -7.83
N ILE A 154 -1.65 -12.08 -7.97
CA ILE A 154 -1.29 -11.14 -9.03
C ILE A 154 -1.46 -11.79 -10.41
N LYS A 155 -0.95 -13.01 -10.60
CA LYS A 155 -0.97 -13.72 -11.89
C LYS A 155 -2.38 -14.09 -12.35
N ASN A 156 -3.26 -14.47 -11.41
CA ASN A 156 -4.58 -15.00 -11.71
C ASN A 156 -5.70 -13.96 -11.67
N THR A 157 -5.42 -12.72 -11.29
CA THR A 157 -6.42 -11.64 -11.30
C THR A 157 -6.61 -11.10 -12.71
N ASP A 158 -7.85 -11.03 -13.17
CA ASP A 158 -8.23 -10.24 -14.34
C ASP A 158 -8.16 -8.74 -13.97
N TRP A 159 -7.02 -8.14 -14.24
CA TRP A 159 -6.77 -6.74 -13.89
C TRP A 159 -7.56 -5.76 -14.73
N GLN A 160 -8.00 -6.14 -15.95
CA GLN A 160 -8.87 -5.29 -16.75
C GLN A 160 -10.25 -5.18 -16.10
N ALA A 161 -10.85 -6.32 -15.76
CA ALA A 161 -12.12 -6.35 -15.04
C ALA A 161 -12.01 -5.69 -13.65
N PHE A 162 -10.88 -5.87 -12.96
CA PHE A 162 -10.62 -5.21 -11.68
C PHE A 162 -10.62 -3.69 -11.80
N LYS A 163 -9.92 -3.13 -12.79
CA LYS A 163 -9.88 -1.68 -13.03
C LYS A 163 -11.26 -1.11 -13.36
N GLU A 164 -12.06 -1.81 -14.15
CA GLU A 164 -13.42 -1.39 -14.49
C GLU A 164 -14.33 -1.37 -13.26
N GLU A 165 -14.28 -2.42 -12.43
CA GLU A 165 -15.02 -2.47 -11.17
C GLU A 165 -14.57 -1.38 -10.21
N PHE A 166 -13.27 -1.15 -10.09
CA PHE A 166 -12.70 -0.09 -9.25
C PHE A 166 -13.23 1.29 -9.63
N ARG A 167 -13.20 1.63 -10.92
CA ARG A 167 -13.74 2.92 -11.42
C ARG A 167 -15.23 3.09 -11.10
N LYS A 168 -16.03 2.03 -11.30
CA LYS A 168 -17.46 2.07 -10.97
C LYS A 168 -17.70 2.32 -9.47
N LYS A 169 -16.92 1.66 -8.61
CA LYS A 169 -17.02 1.85 -7.15
C LYS A 169 -16.57 3.25 -6.71
N GLN A 170 -15.50 3.79 -7.29
CA GLN A 170 -15.09 5.17 -7.05
C GLN A 170 -16.20 6.15 -7.41
N GLN A 171 -16.79 6.05 -8.60
CA GLN A 171 -17.89 6.90 -9.04
C GLN A 171 -19.08 6.81 -8.10
N ALA A 172 -19.46 5.61 -7.66
CA ALA A 172 -20.56 5.40 -6.72
C ALA A 172 -20.31 6.02 -5.33
N GLN A 173 -19.05 6.14 -4.92
CA GLN A 173 -18.64 6.75 -3.64
C GLN A 173 -18.29 8.24 -3.76
N GLY A 174 -18.33 8.81 -4.95
CA GLY A 174 -17.98 10.22 -5.20
C GLY A 174 -16.48 10.51 -5.01
N ILE A 175 -15.62 9.53 -5.30
CA ILE A 175 -14.16 9.61 -5.14
C ILE A 175 -13.50 9.84 -6.50
#